data_70e1e54ee185fa0f8cd105ff21f03999
#
_entry.id   70e1e54ee185fa0f8cd105ff21f03999
#
_cell.length_a   1.000
_cell.length_b   1.000
_cell.length_c   1.000
_cell.angle_alpha   90.00
_cell.angle_beta   90.00
_cell.angle_gamma   90.00
#
_symmetry.space_group_name_H-M   'P 1'
#
loop_
_entity.id
_entity.type
_entity.pdbx_description
1 polymer ?
#
loop_
_entity_poly.entity_id
_entity_poly.type
_entity_poly.pdbx_seq_one_letter_code
_entity_poly.pdbx_strand_id
1 'polypeptide(L)'
;LKDINFTFEEGKIYGLLGRNGAGKTTLFNCLNRDLKVDSGSFYIDTNGVRREVSADDIGYVLSTPTVPEFLTGREFLKFFMDINEKSLKNPKSIDEYFDYMSIEPEDRDKLLKDYSHGMKNKMQMLINIIAQPNILLLDEPLTSLDVVVAEEMKQLLRSLKQDRITIFSTHIMDLALDLCDEIVLLNHGVLEVVEKTDLDSREFKDKIIAALREEGNE
;
A
#
# COMPACT_ATOMS: atom_id res chain seq x y z
N LEU A 1 12.89 -4.35 -14.15
CA LEU A 1 12.35 -5.59 -13.57
C LEU A 1 12.68 -6.74 -14.52
N LYS A 2 13.06 -7.89 -13.97
CA LYS A 2 13.46 -9.06 -14.75
C LYS A 2 12.91 -10.31 -14.08
N ASP A 3 12.26 -11.17 -14.86
CA ASP A 3 11.80 -12.51 -14.45
C ASP A 3 11.10 -12.53 -13.07
N ILE A 4 10.20 -11.58 -12.85
CA ILE A 4 9.41 -11.51 -11.62
C ILE A 4 8.46 -12.71 -11.60
N ASN A 5 8.69 -13.64 -10.65
CA ASN A 5 7.82 -14.77 -10.39
C ASN A 5 7.53 -14.84 -8.89
N PHE A 6 6.31 -14.47 -8.50
CA PHE A 6 5.91 -14.43 -7.11
C PHE A 6 4.39 -14.63 -6.97
N THR A 7 3.96 -15.22 -5.86
CA THR A 7 2.56 -15.37 -5.49
C THR A 7 2.31 -14.68 -4.17
N PHE A 8 1.43 -13.68 -4.18
CA PHE A 8 0.93 -13.03 -2.98
C PHE A 8 -0.37 -13.71 -2.54
N GLU A 9 -0.49 -14.01 -1.26
CA GLU A 9 -1.64 -14.68 -0.67
C GLU A 9 -2.53 -13.71 0.09
N GLU A 10 -3.84 -13.93 0.04
CA GLU A 10 -4.82 -13.18 0.82
C GLU A 10 -4.59 -13.35 2.33
N GLY A 11 -4.94 -12.34 3.10
CA GLY A 11 -4.79 -12.33 4.55
C GLY A 11 -3.40 -12.00 5.05
N LYS A 12 -2.50 -11.59 4.17
CA LYS A 12 -1.12 -11.23 4.54
C LYS A 12 -0.77 -9.80 4.17
N ILE A 13 0.13 -9.22 4.95
CA ILE A 13 0.82 -7.97 4.66
C ILE A 13 2.24 -8.30 4.20
N TYR A 14 2.56 -7.93 2.97
CA TYR A 14 3.88 -8.09 2.37
C TYR A 14 4.65 -6.78 2.40
N GLY A 15 5.87 -6.83 2.90
CA GLY A 15 6.82 -5.72 2.80
C GLY A 15 7.71 -5.87 1.58
N LEU A 16 7.52 -5.05 0.55
CA LEU A 16 8.42 -4.96 -0.59
C LEU A 16 9.60 -4.07 -0.22
N LEU A 17 10.68 -4.69 0.23
CA LEU A 17 11.89 -4.00 0.67
C LEU A 17 12.88 -3.87 -0.49
N GLY A 18 13.47 -2.71 -0.63
CA GLY A 18 14.47 -2.42 -1.66
C GLY A 18 14.96 -0.98 -1.56
N ARG A 19 16.14 -0.72 -2.10
CA ARG A 19 16.70 0.65 -2.16
C ARG A 19 15.83 1.58 -3.00
N ASN A 20 16.07 2.87 -2.86
CA ASN A 20 15.52 3.86 -3.78
C ASN A 20 16.09 3.58 -5.18
N GLY A 21 15.20 3.50 -6.19
CA GLY A 21 15.56 3.13 -7.56
C GLY A 21 15.54 1.63 -7.88
N ALA A 22 15.38 0.72 -6.91
CA ALA A 22 15.32 -0.73 -7.14
C ALA A 22 14.14 -1.18 -8.03
N GLY A 23 13.14 -0.31 -8.24
CA GLY A 23 11.99 -0.60 -9.10
C GLY A 23 10.69 -0.91 -8.35
N LYS A 24 10.59 -0.62 -7.03
CA LYS A 24 9.36 -0.86 -6.23
C LYS A 24 8.14 -0.16 -6.83
N THR A 25 8.23 1.16 -7.03
CA THR A 25 7.17 1.95 -7.69
C THR A 25 6.90 1.48 -9.12
N THR A 26 7.94 1.06 -9.86
CA THR A 26 7.79 0.49 -11.20
C THR A 26 6.96 -0.80 -11.16
N LEU A 27 7.22 -1.69 -10.19
CA LEU A 27 6.44 -2.90 -10.00
C LEU A 27 4.98 -2.58 -9.69
N PHE A 28 4.72 -1.65 -8.79
CA PHE A 28 3.37 -1.21 -8.46
C PHE A 28 2.64 -0.62 -9.67
N ASN A 29 3.29 0.24 -10.43
CA ASN A 29 2.72 0.82 -11.64
C ASN A 29 2.44 -0.25 -12.73
N CYS A 30 3.25 -1.31 -12.82
CA CYS A 30 2.96 -2.44 -13.70
C CYS A 30 1.72 -3.21 -13.20
N LEU A 31 1.63 -3.51 -11.90
CA LEU A 31 0.48 -4.21 -11.32
C LEU A 31 -0.80 -3.38 -11.45
N ASN A 32 -0.71 -2.06 -11.23
CA ASN A 32 -1.83 -1.12 -11.41
C ASN A 32 -2.17 -0.82 -12.88
N ARG A 33 -1.39 -1.38 -13.83
CA ARG A 33 -1.52 -1.16 -15.29
C ARG A 33 -1.24 0.28 -15.77
N ASP A 34 -0.62 1.11 -14.95
CA ASP A 34 -0.12 2.42 -15.35
C ASP A 34 1.10 2.31 -16.28
N LEU A 35 1.86 1.23 -16.14
CA LEU A 35 2.96 0.87 -17.02
C LEU A 35 2.70 -0.48 -17.70
N LYS A 36 2.94 -0.53 -19.01
CA LYS A 36 2.86 -1.77 -19.78
C LYS A 36 4.09 -2.64 -19.51
N VAL A 37 3.88 -3.92 -19.22
CA VAL A 37 4.94 -4.91 -19.13
C VAL A 37 5.41 -5.33 -20.53
N ASP A 38 6.70 -5.58 -20.70
CA ASP A 38 7.27 -6.04 -21.98
C ASP A 38 6.87 -7.50 -22.28
N SER A 39 6.81 -8.33 -21.23
CA SER A 39 6.43 -9.75 -21.32
C SER A 39 5.94 -10.26 -19.98
N GLY A 40 5.30 -11.45 -19.99
CA GLY A 40 4.74 -12.09 -18.81
C GLY A 40 3.27 -11.71 -18.57
N SER A 41 2.73 -12.18 -17.45
CA SER A 41 1.35 -11.94 -17.06
C SER A 41 1.19 -12.00 -15.55
N PHE A 42 0.19 -11.32 -15.04
CA PHE A 42 -0.24 -11.42 -13.64
C PHE A 42 -1.76 -11.60 -13.59
N TYR A 43 -2.23 -12.37 -12.63
CA TYR A 43 -3.62 -12.76 -12.52
C TYR A 43 -4.00 -13.02 -11.06
N ILE A 44 -5.29 -12.99 -10.77
CA ILE A 44 -5.85 -13.45 -9.51
C ILE A 44 -6.24 -14.92 -9.70
N ASP A 45 -5.80 -15.79 -8.78
CA ASP A 45 -6.18 -17.19 -8.71
C ASP A 45 -7.11 -17.39 -7.50
N THR A 46 -8.33 -17.83 -7.75
CA THR A 46 -9.28 -18.17 -6.70
C THR A 46 -9.65 -19.65 -6.84
N ASN A 47 -9.13 -20.49 -5.96
CA ASN A 47 -9.37 -21.92 -5.96
C ASN A 47 -9.07 -22.62 -7.31
N GLY A 48 -7.99 -22.21 -7.97
CA GLY A 48 -7.58 -22.76 -9.27
C GLY A 48 -8.24 -22.13 -10.49
N VAL A 49 -9.14 -21.15 -10.28
CA VAL A 49 -9.73 -20.36 -11.36
C VAL A 49 -8.97 -19.05 -11.52
N ARG A 50 -8.27 -18.90 -12.64
CA ARG A 50 -7.47 -17.72 -12.95
C ARG A 50 -8.29 -16.72 -13.74
N ARG A 51 -8.21 -15.45 -13.31
CA ARG A 51 -8.75 -14.31 -14.05
C ARG A 51 -7.74 -13.17 -14.12
N GLU A 52 -7.86 -12.34 -15.11
CA GLU A 52 -7.08 -11.10 -15.18
C GLU A 52 -7.42 -10.17 -14.01
N VAL A 53 -6.41 -9.42 -13.57
CA VAL A 53 -6.58 -8.33 -12.62
C VAL A 53 -7.29 -7.17 -13.32
N SER A 54 -8.35 -6.65 -12.73
CA SER A 54 -9.05 -5.45 -13.20
C SER A 54 -8.64 -4.22 -12.39
N ALA A 55 -9.00 -3.03 -12.87
CA ALA A 55 -8.77 -1.80 -12.12
C ALA A 55 -9.50 -1.77 -10.77
N ASP A 56 -10.69 -2.40 -10.68
CA ASP A 56 -11.48 -2.48 -9.46
C ASP A 56 -10.88 -3.41 -8.41
N ASP A 57 -9.93 -4.26 -8.81
CA ASP A 57 -9.25 -5.15 -7.87
C ASP A 57 -8.15 -4.46 -7.08
N ILE A 58 -7.64 -3.34 -7.57
CA ILE A 58 -6.46 -2.67 -7.01
C ILE A 58 -6.81 -1.32 -6.40
N GLY A 59 -6.46 -1.16 -5.14
CA GLY A 59 -6.33 0.14 -4.50
C GLY A 59 -4.86 0.55 -4.48
N TYR A 60 -4.55 1.77 -4.91
CA TYR A 60 -3.18 2.26 -4.93
C TYR A 60 -3.05 3.55 -4.14
N VAL A 61 -2.26 3.50 -3.08
CA VAL A 61 -1.90 4.65 -2.23
C VAL A 61 -0.49 5.09 -2.61
N LEU A 62 -0.38 6.29 -3.13
CA LEU A 62 0.88 6.87 -3.60
C LEU A 62 1.70 7.43 -2.44
N SER A 63 3.02 7.41 -2.57
CA SER A 63 3.96 8.00 -1.60
C SER A 63 3.75 9.50 -1.39
N THR A 64 3.38 10.20 -2.46
CA THR A 64 2.94 11.60 -2.38
C THR A 64 1.41 11.60 -2.53
N PRO A 65 0.66 11.95 -1.48
CA PRO A 65 -0.79 11.88 -1.52
C PRO A 65 -1.35 12.85 -2.57
N THR A 66 -2.14 12.31 -3.46
CA THR A 66 -2.83 13.07 -4.50
C THR A 66 -4.32 13.16 -4.16
N VAL A 67 -4.77 14.37 -3.82
CA VAL A 67 -6.17 14.67 -3.47
C VAL A 67 -6.63 15.91 -4.23
N PRO A 68 -7.93 16.04 -4.53
CA PRO A 68 -8.48 17.21 -5.22
C PRO A 68 -8.48 18.42 -4.29
N GLU A 69 -7.45 19.23 -4.33
CA GLU A 69 -7.18 20.32 -3.39
C GLU A 69 -8.28 21.38 -3.28
N PHE A 70 -9.15 21.48 -4.29
CA PHE A 70 -10.27 22.43 -4.36
C PHE A 70 -11.57 21.92 -3.70
N LEU A 71 -11.60 20.68 -3.22
CA LEU A 71 -12.72 20.13 -2.45
C LEU A 71 -12.42 20.14 -0.96
N THR A 72 -13.46 20.17 -0.15
CA THR A 72 -13.37 19.87 1.28
C THR A 72 -13.24 18.34 1.47
N GLY A 73 -12.77 17.91 2.66
CA GLY A 73 -12.71 16.50 2.98
C GLY A 73 -14.08 15.81 2.80
N ARG A 74 -15.14 16.46 3.29
CA ARG A 74 -16.52 15.95 3.19
C ARG A 74 -17.01 15.87 1.75
N GLU A 75 -16.79 16.90 0.94
CA GLU A 75 -17.16 16.89 -0.46
C GLU A 75 -16.43 15.81 -1.24
N PHE A 76 -15.16 15.59 -0.96
CA PHE A 76 -14.37 14.56 -1.59
C PHE A 76 -14.90 13.16 -1.29
N LEU A 77 -15.16 12.83 -0.03
CA LEU A 77 -15.73 11.53 0.33
C LEU A 77 -17.13 11.36 -0.26
N LYS A 78 -17.97 12.39 -0.19
CA LYS A 78 -19.30 12.33 -0.79
C LYS A 78 -19.23 12.06 -2.28
N PHE A 79 -18.40 12.81 -3.01
CA PHE A 79 -18.19 12.62 -4.44
C PHE A 79 -17.72 11.19 -4.75
N PHE A 80 -16.73 10.69 -4.01
CA PHE A 80 -16.21 9.34 -4.19
C PHE A 80 -17.30 8.27 -3.95
N MET A 81 -18.08 8.41 -2.90
CA MET A 81 -19.17 7.48 -2.59
C MET A 81 -20.30 7.54 -3.63
N ASP A 82 -20.68 8.72 -4.08
CA ASP A 82 -21.73 8.92 -5.09
C ASP A 82 -21.36 8.24 -6.43
N ILE A 83 -20.12 8.39 -6.91
CA ILE A 83 -19.68 7.76 -8.17
C ILE A 83 -19.51 6.25 -8.07
N ASN A 84 -19.25 5.72 -6.88
CA ASN A 84 -19.04 4.30 -6.63
C ASN A 84 -20.26 3.61 -5.97
N GLU A 85 -21.40 4.27 -5.85
CA GLU A 85 -22.59 3.82 -5.11
C GLU A 85 -22.94 2.35 -5.39
N LYS A 86 -22.89 1.93 -6.67
CA LYS A 86 -23.24 0.57 -7.09
C LYS A 86 -22.24 -0.51 -6.67
N SER A 87 -21.01 -0.11 -6.38
CA SER A 87 -19.91 -1.02 -6.02
C SER A 87 -19.72 -1.12 -4.52
N LEU A 88 -20.22 -0.14 -3.75
CA LEU A 88 -20.02 -0.08 -2.30
C LEU A 88 -20.87 -1.12 -1.57
N LYS A 89 -20.22 -1.91 -0.75
CA LYS A 89 -20.89 -2.91 0.12
C LYS A 89 -21.09 -2.32 1.51
N ASN A 90 -22.35 -2.05 1.90
CA ASN A 90 -22.72 -1.55 3.23
C ASN A 90 -21.88 -0.34 3.67
N PRO A 91 -21.88 0.77 2.92
CA PRO A 91 -21.07 1.93 3.27
C PRO A 91 -21.54 2.53 4.59
N LYS A 92 -20.59 2.97 5.40
CA LYS A 92 -20.82 3.79 6.59
C LYS A 92 -21.19 5.21 6.18
N SER A 93 -21.65 6.01 7.12
CA SER A 93 -21.80 7.45 6.90
C SER A 93 -20.43 8.13 6.74
N ILE A 94 -20.39 9.29 6.10
CA ILE A 94 -19.16 10.07 5.92
C ILE A 94 -18.50 10.39 7.26
N ASP A 95 -19.30 10.74 8.28
CA ASP A 95 -18.77 11.06 9.59
C ASP A 95 -18.16 9.84 10.30
N GLU A 96 -18.78 8.65 10.19
CA GLU A 96 -18.19 7.41 10.69
C GLU A 96 -16.85 7.06 10.01
N TYR A 97 -16.69 7.39 8.73
CA TYR A 97 -15.40 7.22 8.04
C TYR A 97 -14.35 8.20 8.55
N PHE A 98 -14.71 9.45 8.82
CA PHE A 98 -13.80 10.40 9.42
C PHE A 98 -13.39 9.99 10.83
N ASP A 99 -14.35 9.53 11.66
CA ASP A 99 -14.06 9.01 13.00
C ASP A 99 -13.09 7.82 12.94
N TYR A 100 -13.31 6.91 11.99
CA TYR A 100 -12.45 5.75 11.77
C TYR A 100 -10.99 6.14 11.43
N MET A 101 -10.79 7.28 10.76
CA MET A 101 -9.46 7.80 10.42
C MET A 101 -8.94 8.84 11.42
N SER A 102 -9.63 9.05 12.53
CA SER A 102 -9.27 10.09 13.53
C SER A 102 -9.06 11.46 12.87
N ILE A 103 -10.00 11.86 12.01
CA ILE A 103 -10.04 13.21 11.42
C ILE A 103 -11.02 14.05 12.25
N GLU A 104 -10.50 15.08 12.90
CA GLU A 104 -11.26 15.92 13.81
C GLU A 104 -12.44 16.62 13.12
N PRO A 105 -13.60 16.80 13.81
CA PRO A 105 -14.77 17.42 13.21
C PRO A 105 -14.51 18.79 12.57
N GLU A 106 -13.65 19.59 13.17
CA GLU A 106 -13.28 20.94 12.70
C GLU A 106 -12.46 20.92 11.39
N ASP A 107 -11.86 19.79 11.03
CA ASP A 107 -11.07 19.64 9.82
C ASP A 107 -11.88 19.09 8.64
N ARG A 108 -12.99 18.39 8.88
CA ARG A 108 -13.76 17.66 7.87
C ARG A 108 -14.28 18.53 6.73
N ASP A 109 -14.59 19.78 7.03
CA ASP A 109 -15.13 20.77 6.09
C ASP A 109 -14.09 21.81 5.63
N LYS A 110 -12.79 21.63 5.99
CA LYS A 110 -11.68 22.41 5.44
C LYS A 110 -11.33 21.90 4.03
N LEU A 111 -10.78 22.79 3.20
CA LEU A 111 -10.28 22.41 1.89
C LEU A 111 -9.09 21.44 2.01
N LEU A 112 -9.03 20.46 1.14
CA LEU A 112 -7.95 19.46 1.13
C LEU A 112 -6.56 20.07 0.86
N LYS A 113 -6.48 21.25 0.22
CA LYS A 113 -5.21 21.99 0.11
C LYS A 113 -4.62 22.38 1.47
N ASP A 114 -5.49 22.62 2.48
CA ASP A 114 -5.12 23.06 3.82
C ASP A 114 -4.86 21.89 4.78
N TYR A 115 -5.05 20.64 4.31
CA TYR A 115 -4.73 19.44 5.06
C TYR A 115 -3.23 19.24 5.17
N SER A 116 -2.76 18.76 6.32
CA SER A 116 -1.39 18.32 6.50
C SER A 116 -1.08 17.12 5.57
N HIS A 117 0.19 16.82 5.37
CA HIS A 117 0.59 15.64 4.59
C HIS A 117 -0.02 14.35 5.16
N GLY A 118 0.01 14.19 6.49
CA GLY A 118 -0.60 13.04 7.17
C GLY A 118 -2.11 12.95 6.96
N MET A 119 -2.82 14.09 7.02
CA MET A 119 -4.27 14.12 6.76
C MET A 119 -4.59 13.79 5.30
N LYS A 120 -3.79 14.27 4.33
CA LYS A 120 -3.94 13.89 2.91
C LYS A 120 -3.72 12.40 2.72
N ASN A 121 -2.74 11.79 3.40
CA ASN A 121 -2.52 10.35 3.40
C ASN A 121 -3.72 9.59 3.97
N LYS A 122 -4.27 10.05 5.11
CA LYS A 122 -5.49 9.47 5.68
C LYS A 122 -6.66 9.50 4.69
N MET A 123 -6.85 10.60 3.96
CA MET A 123 -7.91 10.73 2.94
C MET A 123 -7.70 9.77 1.77
N GLN A 124 -6.46 9.64 1.28
CA GLN A 124 -6.13 8.71 0.21
C GLN A 124 -6.31 7.24 0.65
N MET A 125 -5.94 6.92 1.87
CA MET A 125 -6.20 5.60 2.45
C MET A 125 -7.70 5.34 2.59
N LEU A 126 -8.46 6.35 3.03
CA LEU A 126 -9.89 6.22 3.29
C LEU A 126 -10.70 5.85 2.05
N ILE A 127 -10.42 6.45 0.89
CA ILE A 127 -11.09 6.06 -0.36
C ILE A 127 -10.78 4.61 -0.74
N ASN A 128 -9.57 4.13 -0.47
CA ASN A 128 -9.21 2.72 -0.70
C ASN A 128 -9.91 1.77 0.30
N ILE A 129 -10.14 2.22 1.54
CA ILE A 129 -10.92 1.45 2.52
C ILE A 129 -12.38 1.35 2.07
N ILE A 130 -12.96 2.45 1.60
CA ILE A 130 -14.34 2.52 1.11
C ILE A 130 -14.51 1.65 -0.13
N ALA A 131 -13.57 1.68 -1.07
CA ALA A 131 -13.60 0.89 -2.30
C ALA A 131 -13.45 -0.62 -2.06
N GLN A 132 -12.85 -1.04 -0.95
CA GLN A 132 -12.61 -2.44 -0.58
C GLN A 132 -11.94 -3.29 -1.69
N PRO A 133 -10.80 -2.87 -2.23
CA PRO A 133 -10.11 -3.61 -3.28
C PRO A 133 -9.58 -4.96 -2.74
N ASN A 134 -9.45 -5.95 -3.63
CA ASN A 134 -8.85 -7.24 -3.30
C ASN A 134 -7.33 -7.13 -3.04
N ILE A 135 -6.69 -6.16 -3.68
CA ILE A 135 -5.24 -5.90 -3.59
C ILE A 135 -5.03 -4.44 -3.22
N LEU A 136 -4.32 -4.19 -2.14
CA LEU A 136 -3.96 -2.86 -1.69
C LEU A 136 -2.44 -2.65 -1.85
N LEU A 137 -2.07 -1.76 -2.75
CA LEU A 137 -0.70 -1.35 -3.00
C LEU A 137 -0.42 -0.03 -2.28
N LEU A 138 0.64 0.04 -1.51
CA LEU A 138 1.00 1.20 -0.69
C LEU A 138 2.46 1.57 -0.98
N ASP A 139 2.68 2.69 -1.65
CA ASP A 139 4.04 3.13 -2.00
C ASP A 139 4.59 4.06 -0.92
N GLU A 140 5.52 3.56 -0.10
CA GLU A 140 6.16 4.28 1.00
C GLU A 140 5.15 4.96 1.96
N PRO A 141 4.06 4.28 2.40
CA PRO A 141 2.88 4.91 3.00
C PRO A 141 3.13 5.59 4.34
N LEU A 142 4.22 5.25 5.01
CA LEU A 142 4.55 5.75 6.36
C LEU A 142 5.75 6.72 6.34
N THR A 143 6.29 6.99 5.17
CA THR A 143 7.41 7.93 5.02
C THR A 143 6.91 9.36 5.26
N SER A 144 7.65 10.13 6.05
CA SER A 144 7.33 11.53 6.36
C SER A 144 6.07 11.75 7.23
N LEU A 145 5.55 10.71 7.88
CA LEU A 145 4.53 10.83 8.91
C LEU A 145 5.17 11.02 10.29
N ASP A 146 4.50 11.77 11.16
CA ASP A 146 4.88 11.78 12.56
C ASP A 146 4.59 10.42 13.23
N VAL A 147 5.20 10.19 14.39
CA VAL A 147 5.16 8.89 15.08
C VAL A 147 3.73 8.46 15.42
N VAL A 148 2.86 9.39 15.79
CA VAL A 148 1.48 9.08 16.19
C VAL A 148 0.67 8.65 14.98
N VAL A 149 0.71 9.43 13.91
CA VAL A 149 -0.01 9.10 12.65
C VAL A 149 0.53 7.82 12.03
N ALA A 150 1.85 7.59 12.10
CA ALA A 150 2.44 6.34 11.61
C ALA A 150 1.94 5.10 12.39
N GLU A 151 1.81 5.20 13.72
CA GLU A 151 1.29 4.10 14.54
C GLU A 151 -0.20 3.84 14.28
N GLU A 152 -1.03 4.89 14.18
CA GLU A 152 -2.43 4.77 13.79
C GLU A 152 -2.57 4.05 12.44
N MET A 153 -1.75 4.44 11.46
CA MET A 153 -1.76 3.83 10.13
C MET A 153 -1.34 2.35 10.15
N LYS A 154 -0.34 1.98 10.95
CA LYS A 154 0.04 0.58 11.15
C LYS A 154 -1.10 -0.26 11.75
N GLN A 155 -1.77 0.25 12.77
CA GLN A 155 -2.93 -0.42 13.39
C GLN A 155 -4.06 -0.61 12.36
N LEU A 156 -4.31 0.42 11.56
CA LEU A 156 -5.29 0.37 10.47
C LEU A 156 -4.94 -0.74 9.47
N LEU A 157 -3.71 -0.78 8.97
CA LEU A 157 -3.27 -1.80 8.01
C LEU A 157 -3.39 -3.23 8.58
N ARG A 158 -3.04 -3.43 9.86
CA ARG A 158 -3.24 -4.72 10.54
C ARG A 158 -4.72 -5.11 10.62
N SER A 159 -5.63 -4.16 10.81
CA SER A 159 -7.06 -4.43 10.86
C SER A 159 -7.68 -4.80 9.52
N LEU A 160 -7.07 -4.34 8.43
CA LEU A 160 -7.58 -4.51 7.06
C LEU A 160 -7.08 -5.76 6.35
N LYS A 161 -6.13 -6.50 6.92
CA LYS A 161 -5.40 -7.54 6.19
C LYS A 161 -6.22 -8.79 5.83
N GLN A 162 -7.27 -9.13 6.61
CA GLN A 162 -7.90 -10.45 6.55
C GLN A 162 -8.52 -10.80 5.20
N ASP A 163 -9.12 -9.83 4.53
CA ASP A 163 -9.91 -10.06 3.32
C ASP A 163 -9.25 -9.49 2.06
N ARG A 164 -7.92 -9.34 2.08
CA ARG A 164 -7.17 -8.76 0.96
C ARG A 164 -5.70 -9.12 0.96
N ILE A 165 -5.06 -8.87 -0.16
CA ILE A 165 -3.61 -8.86 -0.29
C ILE A 165 -3.13 -7.43 -0.05
N THR A 166 -2.26 -7.21 0.94
CA THR A 166 -1.67 -5.89 1.19
C THR A 166 -0.18 -5.94 0.89
N ILE A 167 0.29 -5.08 0.00
CA ILE A 167 1.71 -4.99 -0.36
C ILE A 167 2.14 -3.55 -0.14
N PHE A 168 3.08 -3.32 0.77
CA PHE A 168 3.63 -1.99 0.90
C PHE A 168 5.14 -1.95 0.60
N SER A 169 5.54 -0.94 -0.15
CA SER A 169 6.95 -0.69 -0.42
C SER A 169 7.58 0.08 0.73
N THR A 170 8.82 -0.25 1.05
CA THR A 170 9.63 0.56 1.96
C THR A 170 11.12 0.32 1.74
N HIS A 171 11.93 1.28 2.16
CA HIS A 171 13.38 1.12 2.30
C HIS A 171 13.79 1.02 3.77
N ILE A 172 12.84 1.05 4.70
CA ILE A 172 13.06 1.02 6.14
C ILE A 172 12.82 -0.41 6.65
N MET A 173 13.89 -1.12 6.97
CA MET A 173 13.84 -2.51 7.41
C MET A 173 13.03 -2.70 8.70
N ASP A 174 13.24 -1.86 9.72
CA ASP A 174 12.55 -2.01 11.01
C ASP A 174 11.03 -1.85 10.85
N LEU A 175 10.57 -1.01 9.91
CA LEU A 175 9.16 -0.88 9.59
C LEU A 175 8.59 -2.15 8.95
N ALA A 176 9.33 -2.76 8.02
CA ALA A 176 8.92 -4.02 7.40
C ALA A 176 8.86 -5.16 8.43
N LEU A 177 9.83 -5.22 9.35
CA LEU A 177 9.85 -6.20 10.45
C LEU A 177 8.66 -6.06 11.41
N ASP A 178 8.27 -4.82 11.72
CA ASP A 178 7.16 -4.54 12.64
C ASP A 178 5.78 -4.85 12.02
N LEU A 179 5.57 -4.53 10.73
CA LEU A 179 4.25 -4.55 10.14
C LEU A 179 3.94 -5.80 9.30
N CYS A 180 4.94 -6.40 8.62
CA CYS A 180 4.71 -7.43 7.62
C CYS A 180 4.60 -8.84 8.19
N ASP A 181 3.78 -9.64 7.54
CA ASP A 181 3.78 -11.10 7.73
C ASP A 181 4.93 -11.75 6.94
N GLU A 182 5.23 -11.20 5.76
CA GLU A 182 6.34 -11.64 4.89
C GLU A 182 7.10 -10.45 4.31
N ILE A 183 8.41 -10.63 4.13
CA ILE A 183 9.27 -9.64 3.48
C ILE A 183 9.76 -10.19 2.14
N VAL A 184 9.63 -9.36 1.13
CA VAL A 184 10.09 -9.64 -0.23
C VAL A 184 11.11 -8.58 -0.61
N LEU A 185 12.33 -9.02 -0.93
CA LEU A 185 13.40 -8.14 -1.39
C LEU A 185 13.26 -7.94 -2.90
N LEU A 186 13.28 -6.70 -3.33
CA LEU A 186 13.47 -6.35 -4.72
C LEU A 186 14.92 -5.94 -4.93
N ASN A 187 15.69 -6.82 -5.56
CA ASN A 187 17.10 -6.63 -5.80
C ASN A 187 17.44 -6.91 -7.28
N HIS A 188 18.16 -6.03 -7.96
CA HIS A 188 18.53 -6.13 -9.38
C HIS A 188 17.34 -6.47 -10.31
N GLY A 189 16.13 -6.04 -9.94
CA GLY A 189 14.91 -6.28 -10.70
C GLY A 189 14.30 -7.66 -10.51
N VAL A 190 14.77 -8.45 -9.54
CA VAL A 190 14.26 -9.78 -9.17
C VAL A 190 13.64 -9.72 -7.77
N LEU A 191 12.60 -10.52 -7.53
CA LEU A 191 12.00 -10.68 -6.19
C LEU A 191 12.58 -11.91 -5.49
N GLU A 192 13.01 -11.71 -4.24
CA GLU A 192 13.51 -12.75 -3.36
C GLU A 192 12.69 -12.78 -2.06
N VAL A 193 12.16 -13.95 -1.70
CA VAL A 193 11.45 -14.14 -0.43
C VAL A 193 12.45 -14.23 0.70
N VAL A 194 12.14 -13.56 1.80
CA VAL A 194 12.90 -13.71 3.04
C VAL A 194 12.00 -14.35 4.08
N GLU A 195 12.34 -15.58 4.47
CA GLU A 195 11.56 -16.33 5.44
C GLU A 195 11.61 -15.71 6.84
N LYS A 196 10.46 -15.61 7.48
CA LYS A 196 10.29 -14.96 8.79
C LYS A 196 11.02 -15.66 9.95
N THR A 197 11.38 -16.93 9.77
CA THR A 197 12.18 -17.69 10.75
C THR A 197 13.56 -17.07 11.02
N ASP A 198 14.04 -16.25 10.08
CA ASP A 198 15.33 -15.57 10.17
C ASP A 198 15.22 -14.12 10.70
N LEU A 199 14.00 -13.57 10.87
CA LEU A 199 13.76 -12.13 11.12
C LEU A 199 14.41 -11.59 12.41
N ASP A 200 14.53 -12.40 13.45
CA ASP A 200 15.13 -12.02 14.72
C ASP A 200 16.64 -12.30 14.80
N SER A 201 17.21 -12.94 13.79
CA SER A 201 18.63 -13.24 13.76
C SER A 201 19.46 -12.06 13.25
N ARG A 202 20.62 -11.87 13.88
CA ARG A 202 21.60 -10.88 13.39
C ARG A 202 22.04 -11.18 11.96
N GLU A 203 22.12 -12.46 11.61
CA GLU A 203 22.45 -12.95 10.27
C GLU A 203 21.44 -12.50 9.22
N PHE A 204 20.15 -12.47 9.56
CA PHE A 204 19.10 -11.97 8.68
C PHE A 204 19.26 -10.46 8.38
N LYS A 205 19.45 -9.65 9.42
CA LYS A 205 19.70 -8.21 9.26
C LYS A 205 20.93 -7.96 8.40
N ASP A 206 22.00 -8.72 8.65
CA ASP A 206 23.24 -8.61 7.89
C ASP A 206 23.06 -9.05 6.42
N LYS A 207 22.26 -10.09 6.14
CA LYS A 207 21.91 -10.54 4.78
C LYS A 207 21.11 -9.48 4.00
N ILE A 208 20.10 -8.88 4.60
CA ILE A 208 19.35 -7.77 3.98
C ILE A 208 20.26 -6.57 3.75
N ILE A 209 21.07 -6.20 4.74
CA ILE A 209 22.01 -5.07 4.62
C ILE A 209 23.03 -5.34 3.50
N ALA A 210 23.53 -6.58 3.38
CA ALA A 210 24.44 -6.97 2.31
C ALA A 210 23.75 -6.84 0.93
N ALA A 211 22.57 -7.43 0.76
CA ALA A 211 21.77 -7.32 -0.46
C ALA A 211 21.47 -5.87 -0.85
N LEU A 212 21.19 -5.02 0.16
CA LEU A 212 20.97 -3.59 -0.07
C LEU A 212 22.29 -2.78 -0.32
N ARG A 213 23.47 -3.32 0.01
CA ARG A 213 24.78 -2.65 -0.18
C ARG A 213 25.45 -2.99 -1.52
N GLU A 214 25.24 -4.17 -2.07
CA GLU A 214 25.90 -4.65 -3.28
C GLU A 214 25.66 -3.78 -4.52
N GLU A 215 24.58 -2.96 -4.53
CA GLU A 215 24.28 -2.01 -5.60
C GLU A 215 25.14 -0.72 -5.58
N GLY A 216 26.04 -0.55 -4.63
CA GLY A 216 26.82 0.70 -4.45
C GLY A 216 28.16 0.78 -5.20
N ASN A 217 28.51 -0.23 -5.99
CA ASN A 217 29.83 -0.35 -6.64
C ASN A 217 29.81 -0.51 -8.17
N GLU A 218 28.81 0.06 -8.86
CA GLU A 218 28.87 0.24 -10.31
C GLU A 218 28.70 1.70 -10.72
#